data_463fe93d7b453464822e926de1c6df52
#
_entry.id   463fe93d7b453464822e926de1c6df52
#
_cell.length_a   1.000
_cell.length_b   1.000
_cell.length_c   1.000
_cell.angle_alpha   90.00
_cell.angle_beta   90.00
_cell.angle_gamma   90.00
#
_symmetry.space_group_name_H-M   'P 1'
#
loop_
_entity.id
_entity.type
_entity.pdbx_description
1 polymer ?
#
loop_
_entity_poly.entity_id
_entity_poly.type
_entity_poly.pdbx_seq_one_letter_code
_entity_poly.pdbx_strand_id
1 'polypeptide(L)'
;WLPAGFNYAGVISYAGAVSGVLPPHWEKMPCPIMLFHGDADKTVPFEQAAMENLGGLWGSSAVAKSLENLQASYYFYKVENAGHEISGLPMSRNQYDIMSFLSRQVLGDENLAITTDERVPGDTIVRKDFTVQDYILDNLR
;
A
#
# COMPACT_ATOMS: atom_id res chain seq x y z
N TRP A 1 -4.36 7.73 -21.25
CA TRP A 1 -5.56 8.49 -21.62
C TRP A 1 -6.81 7.80 -21.06
N LEU A 2 -7.50 8.46 -20.15
CA LEU A 2 -8.79 7.98 -19.65
C LEU A 2 -9.91 8.73 -20.39
N PRO A 3 -11.03 8.08 -20.77
CA PRO A 3 -12.17 8.75 -21.37
C PRO A 3 -12.71 9.87 -20.47
N ALA A 4 -13.31 10.90 -21.06
CA ALA A 4 -13.99 11.94 -20.30
C ALA A 4 -15.09 11.32 -19.43
N GLY A 5 -15.15 11.71 -18.16
CA GLY A 5 -16.09 11.16 -17.18
C GLY A 5 -15.72 9.79 -16.59
N PHE A 6 -14.54 9.23 -16.95
CA PHE A 6 -14.06 7.99 -16.33
C PHE A 6 -13.68 8.24 -14.87
N ASN A 7 -14.12 7.35 -13.99
CA ASN A 7 -13.72 7.30 -12.60
C ASN A 7 -13.43 5.86 -12.20
N TYR A 8 -12.39 5.66 -11.37
CA TYR A 8 -12.14 4.36 -10.76
C TYR A 8 -13.20 4.09 -9.69
N ALA A 9 -13.76 2.88 -9.70
CA ALA A 9 -14.68 2.43 -8.65
C ALA A 9 -13.92 2.04 -7.37
N GLY A 10 -12.70 1.53 -7.51
CA GLY A 10 -11.81 1.16 -6.43
C GLY A 10 -10.41 0.86 -6.95
N VAL A 11 -9.43 0.82 -6.06
CA VAL A 11 -8.04 0.48 -6.36
C VAL A 11 -7.55 -0.55 -5.37
N ILE A 12 -6.82 -1.56 -5.85
CA ILE A 12 -6.10 -2.52 -5.01
C ILE A 12 -4.62 -2.43 -5.37
N SER A 13 -3.79 -2.11 -4.38
CA SER A 13 -2.33 -2.00 -4.52
C SER A 13 -1.64 -3.14 -3.79
N TYR A 14 -0.71 -3.80 -4.46
CA TYR A 14 0.10 -4.89 -3.92
C TYR A 14 1.55 -4.42 -3.83
N ALA A 15 1.99 -4.10 -2.61
CA ALA A 15 3.35 -3.62 -2.30
C ALA A 15 3.80 -2.45 -3.18
N GLY A 16 2.89 -1.52 -3.47
CA GLY A 16 3.16 -0.36 -4.31
C GLY A 16 3.61 0.87 -3.53
N ALA A 17 4.15 1.85 -4.25
CA ALA A 17 4.47 3.17 -3.74
C ALA A 17 4.08 4.26 -4.74
N VAL A 18 3.90 5.47 -4.23
CA VAL A 18 3.73 6.67 -5.04
C VAL A 18 5.01 7.52 -4.99
N SER A 19 5.36 8.12 -6.11
CA SER A 19 6.53 8.99 -6.20
C SER A 19 6.14 10.45 -5.98
N GLY A 20 6.99 11.20 -5.30
CA GLY A 20 6.81 12.63 -5.09
C GLY A 20 7.76 13.19 -4.04
N VAL A 21 8.03 14.49 -4.12
CA VAL A 21 8.87 15.20 -3.13
C VAL A 21 8.11 15.36 -1.80
N LEU A 22 6.79 15.53 -1.88
CA LEU A 22 5.91 15.68 -0.73
C LEU A 22 5.17 14.37 -0.41
N PRO A 23 4.73 14.18 0.85
CA PRO A 23 3.85 13.08 1.20
C PRO A 23 2.61 13.02 0.30
N PRO A 24 1.97 11.84 0.17
CA PRO A 24 0.74 11.71 -0.59
C PRO A 24 -0.30 12.73 -0.15
N HIS A 25 -0.85 13.46 -1.11
CA HIS A 25 -1.93 14.42 -0.91
C HIS A 25 -2.98 14.23 -1.99
N TRP A 26 -4.20 14.63 -1.71
CA TRP A 26 -5.36 14.34 -2.54
C TRP A 26 -6.08 15.64 -2.90
N GLU A 27 -6.23 15.93 -4.18
CA GLU A 27 -6.98 17.10 -4.66
C GLU A 27 -8.49 16.94 -4.50
N LYS A 28 -8.95 15.69 -4.44
CA LYS A 28 -10.36 15.33 -4.22
C LYS A 28 -10.45 14.00 -3.48
N MET A 29 -11.63 13.73 -2.93
CA MET A 29 -11.90 12.43 -2.29
C MET A 29 -11.66 11.30 -3.29
N PRO A 30 -10.73 10.35 -3.00
CA PRO A 30 -10.48 9.21 -3.87
C PRO A 30 -11.59 8.16 -3.76
N CYS A 31 -11.64 7.24 -4.72
CA CYS A 31 -12.39 6.00 -4.57
C CYS A 31 -11.81 5.16 -3.43
N PRO A 32 -12.52 4.14 -2.93
CA PRO A 32 -11.97 3.21 -1.94
C PRO A 32 -10.67 2.58 -2.40
N ILE A 33 -9.69 2.48 -1.50
CA ILE A 33 -8.37 1.95 -1.81
C ILE A 33 -8.01 0.82 -0.84
N MET A 34 -7.64 -0.34 -1.38
CA MET A 34 -7.06 -1.45 -0.63
C MET A 34 -5.56 -1.51 -0.86
N LEU A 35 -4.80 -1.69 0.22
CA LEU A 35 -3.34 -1.70 0.20
C LEU A 35 -2.84 -2.95 0.92
N PHE A 36 -1.97 -3.73 0.26
CA PHE A 36 -1.21 -4.81 0.86
C PHE A 36 0.27 -4.44 0.89
N HIS A 37 0.95 -4.62 2.01
CA HIS A 37 2.40 -4.38 2.08
C HIS A 37 3.05 -5.15 3.24
N GLY A 38 4.24 -5.70 2.96
CA GLY A 38 5.12 -6.25 3.99
C GLY A 38 5.95 -5.16 4.64
N ASP A 39 6.04 -5.14 5.98
CA ASP A 39 6.75 -4.06 6.68
C ASP A 39 8.28 -4.21 6.66
N ALA A 40 8.79 -5.30 6.09
CA ALA A 40 10.22 -5.55 5.85
C ALA A 40 10.60 -5.54 4.36
N ASP A 41 9.76 -4.98 3.50
CA ASP A 41 10.01 -4.89 2.06
C ASP A 41 11.28 -4.07 1.77
N LYS A 42 12.19 -4.64 0.95
CA LYS A 42 13.47 -4.03 0.55
C LYS A 42 13.50 -3.60 -0.92
N THR A 43 12.46 -3.92 -1.66
CA THR A 43 12.30 -3.57 -3.08
C THR A 43 11.52 -2.27 -3.22
N VAL A 44 10.41 -2.15 -2.49
CA VAL A 44 9.55 -0.96 -2.42
C VAL A 44 9.38 -0.56 -0.96
N PRO A 45 9.66 0.69 -0.59
CA PRO A 45 9.60 1.10 0.81
C PRO A 45 8.17 0.96 1.37
N PHE A 46 8.07 0.38 2.57
CA PHE A 46 6.81 0.27 3.30
C PHE A 46 6.24 1.62 3.72
N GLU A 47 7.09 2.52 4.21
CA GLU A 47 6.71 3.86 4.65
C GLU A 47 7.19 4.93 3.67
N GLN A 48 8.49 5.19 3.63
CA GLN A 48 9.08 6.15 2.70
C GLN A 48 10.56 5.85 2.42
N ALA A 49 11.04 6.34 1.30
CA ALA A 49 12.45 6.46 0.98
C ALA A 49 12.73 7.80 0.31
N ALA A 50 13.72 8.54 0.82
CA ALA A 50 14.24 9.73 0.15
C ALA A 50 15.21 9.32 -0.95
N MET A 51 15.02 9.82 -2.15
CA MET A 51 15.87 9.57 -3.32
C MET A 51 16.40 10.90 -3.83
N GLU A 52 17.68 11.19 -3.60
CA GLU A 52 18.30 12.51 -3.83
C GLU A 52 18.01 13.14 -5.21
N ASN A 53 17.82 12.33 -6.26
CA ASN A 53 17.59 12.82 -7.62
C ASN A 53 16.23 12.44 -8.22
N LEU A 54 15.40 11.68 -7.50
CA LEU A 54 14.10 11.18 -7.98
C LEU A 54 12.93 11.65 -7.12
N GLY A 55 13.17 12.54 -6.17
CA GLY A 55 12.16 12.89 -5.16
C GLY A 55 12.08 11.86 -4.05
N GLY A 56 10.88 11.56 -3.57
CA GLY A 56 10.61 10.51 -2.58
C GLY A 56 9.79 9.37 -3.17
N LEU A 57 9.88 8.22 -2.52
CA LEU A 57 8.92 7.13 -2.66
C LEU A 57 8.14 7.00 -1.35
N TRP A 58 6.83 6.96 -1.47
CA TRP A 58 5.90 6.84 -0.34
C TRP A 58 5.15 5.53 -0.45
N GLY A 59 5.43 4.63 0.49
CA GLY A 59 4.85 3.30 0.50
C GLY A 59 3.42 3.26 1.01
N SER A 60 2.87 2.05 1.09
CA SER A 60 1.46 1.85 1.46
C SER A 60 1.11 2.39 2.84
N SER A 61 2.04 2.38 3.80
CA SER A 61 1.82 2.95 5.13
C SER A 61 1.59 4.47 5.08
N ALA A 62 2.38 5.20 4.29
CA ALA A 62 2.21 6.64 4.10
C ALA A 62 0.91 6.96 3.34
N VAL A 63 0.57 6.16 2.33
CA VAL A 63 -0.69 6.30 1.59
C VAL A 63 -1.89 6.07 2.53
N ALA A 64 -1.88 4.99 3.32
CA ALA A 64 -2.94 4.70 4.28
C ALA A 64 -3.13 5.84 5.29
N LYS A 65 -2.04 6.40 5.82
CA LYS A 65 -2.09 7.55 6.72
C LYS A 65 -2.70 8.78 6.06
N SER A 66 -2.40 9.04 4.80
CA SER A 66 -3.01 10.15 4.05
C SER A 66 -4.50 9.97 3.84
N LEU A 67 -4.95 8.72 3.60
CA LEU A 67 -6.37 8.37 3.47
C LEU A 67 -7.12 8.49 4.81
N GLU A 68 -6.49 8.07 5.92
CA GLU A 68 -7.03 8.24 7.26
C GLU A 68 -7.24 9.72 7.60
N ASN A 69 -6.25 10.56 7.34
CA ASN A 69 -6.32 12.01 7.57
C ASN A 69 -7.43 12.67 6.74
N LEU A 70 -7.71 12.16 5.55
CA LEU A 70 -8.77 12.63 4.67
C LEU A 70 -10.15 12.05 5.06
N GLN A 71 -10.20 11.09 5.98
CA GLN A 71 -11.41 10.31 6.30
C GLN A 71 -11.99 9.56 5.09
N ALA A 72 -11.12 9.13 4.17
CA ALA A 72 -11.47 8.34 3.00
C ALA A 72 -11.68 6.87 3.36
N SER A 73 -12.41 6.15 2.51
CA SER A 73 -12.59 4.70 2.64
C SER A 73 -11.33 3.97 2.21
N TYR A 74 -10.76 3.14 3.10
CA TYR A 74 -9.58 2.34 2.78
C TYR A 74 -9.57 1.01 3.55
N TYR A 75 -8.77 0.05 3.03
CA TYR A 75 -8.44 -1.20 3.70
C TYR A 75 -6.93 -1.42 3.60
N PHE A 76 -6.21 -1.24 4.71
CA PHE A 76 -4.76 -1.45 4.77
C PHE A 76 -4.44 -2.79 5.45
N TYR A 77 -3.88 -3.72 4.68
CA TYR A 77 -3.44 -5.03 5.14
C TYR A 77 -1.92 -5.07 5.22
N LYS A 78 -1.40 -4.94 6.44
CA LYS A 78 0.03 -5.00 6.74
C LYS A 78 0.43 -6.42 7.11
N VAL A 79 1.52 -6.92 6.54
CA VAL A 79 2.10 -8.22 6.90
C VAL A 79 3.43 -8.01 7.61
N GLU A 80 3.49 -8.37 8.87
CA GLU A 80 4.69 -8.19 9.71
C GLU A 80 5.81 -9.13 9.25
N ASN A 81 7.04 -8.62 9.21
CA ASN A 81 8.27 -9.30 8.76
C ASN A 81 8.25 -9.82 7.32
N ALA A 82 7.26 -9.47 6.52
CA ALA A 82 7.18 -9.85 5.11
C ALA A 82 7.91 -8.84 4.22
N GLY A 83 8.46 -9.33 3.13
CA GLY A 83 9.14 -8.57 2.08
C GLY A 83 8.25 -8.31 0.87
N HIS A 84 8.89 -8.19 -0.31
CA HIS A 84 8.21 -7.86 -1.57
C HIS A 84 7.37 -9.02 -2.14
N GLU A 85 7.40 -10.20 -1.57
CA GLU A 85 6.49 -11.31 -1.93
C GLU A 85 5.01 -10.93 -1.77
N ILE A 86 4.71 -9.91 -0.98
CA ILE A 86 3.36 -9.35 -0.84
C ILE A 86 2.87 -8.65 -2.12
N SER A 87 3.73 -8.44 -3.09
CA SER A 87 3.33 -7.99 -4.43
C SER A 87 2.46 -9.01 -5.20
N GLY A 88 2.47 -10.28 -4.82
CA GLY A 88 1.74 -11.36 -5.52
C GLY A 88 0.91 -12.27 -4.62
N LEU A 89 1.40 -12.59 -3.42
CA LEU A 89 0.76 -13.58 -2.53
C LEU A 89 -0.71 -13.28 -2.18
N PRO A 90 -1.14 -12.02 -1.92
CA PRO A 90 -2.52 -11.75 -1.52
C PRO A 90 -3.56 -12.13 -2.56
N MET A 91 -3.22 -12.15 -3.85
CA MET A 91 -4.16 -12.57 -4.90
C MET A 91 -4.66 -14.02 -4.71
N SER A 92 -3.87 -14.87 -4.09
CA SER A 92 -4.24 -16.25 -3.78
C SER A 92 -4.62 -16.48 -2.31
N ARG A 93 -4.00 -15.74 -1.38
CA ARG A 93 -4.16 -15.96 0.07
C ARG A 93 -5.27 -15.13 0.70
N ASN A 94 -5.49 -13.92 0.20
CA ASN A 94 -6.39 -12.93 0.81
C ASN A 94 -7.66 -12.71 0.00
N GLN A 95 -8.15 -13.72 -0.69
CA GLN A 95 -9.37 -13.62 -1.52
C GLN A 95 -10.58 -13.17 -0.71
N TYR A 96 -10.71 -13.64 0.53
CA TYR A 96 -11.80 -13.22 1.42
C TYR A 96 -11.73 -11.71 1.74
N ASP A 97 -10.55 -11.20 2.08
CA ASP A 97 -10.35 -9.78 2.38
C ASP A 97 -10.62 -8.91 1.15
N ILE A 98 -10.14 -9.35 -0.02
CA ILE A 98 -10.37 -8.67 -1.30
C ILE A 98 -11.88 -8.65 -1.63
N MET A 99 -12.56 -9.77 -1.51
CA MET A 99 -14.00 -9.85 -1.76
C MET A 99 -14.82 -9.02 -0.77
N SER A 100 -14.40 -8.98 0.49
CA SER A 100 -15.01 -8.12 1.51
C SER A 100 -14.85 -6.64 1.16
N PHE A 101 -13.64 -6.22 0.77
CA PHE A 101 -13.38 -4.85 0.30
C PHE A 101 -14.26 -4.49 -0.90
N LEU A 102 -14.29 -5.34 -1.91
CA LEU A 102 -15.07 -5.11 -3.13
C LEU A 102 -16.57 -5.02 -2.84
N SER A 103 -17.11 -5.94 -2.03
CA SER A 103 -18.55 -5.99 -1.75
C SER A 103 -19.02 -4.85 -0.84
N ARG A 104 -18.25 -4.50 0.17
CA ARG A 104 -18.63 -3.50 1.18
C ARG A 104 -18.25 -2.08 0.80
N GLN A 105 -16.97 -1.86 0.46
CA GLN A 105 -16.44 -0.51 0.27
C GLN A 105 -16.60 -0.02 -1.16
N VAL A 106 -16.48 -0.90 -2.17
CA VAL A 106 -16.61 -0.52 -3.57
C VAL A 106 -18.09 -0.58 -4.04
N LEU A 107 -18.71 -1.75 -3.96
CA LEU A 107 -20.09 -1.95 -4.43
C LEU A 107 -21.13 -1.46 -3.41
N GLY A 108 -20.87 -1.64 -2.13
CA GLY A 108 -21.76 -1.24 -1.04
C GLY A 108 -21.62 0.23 -0.62
N ASP A 109 -20.62 0.92 -1.13
CA ASP A 109 -20.35 2.35 -0.82
C ASP A 109 -20.23 2.64 0.69
N GLU A 110 -19.79 1.64 1.47
CA GLU A 110 -19.53 1.82 2.89
C GLU A 110 -18.21 2.57 3.10
N ASN A 111 -18.24 3.70 3.79
CA ASN A 111 -17.02 4.42 4.17
C ASN A 111 -16.40 3.77 5.41
N LEU A 112 -15.43 2.88 5.20
CA LEU A 112 -14.75 2.13 6.25
C LEU A 112 -13.25 2.42 6.22
N ALA A 113 -12.67 2.62 7.39
CA ALA A 113 -11.23 2.71 7.61
C ALA A 113 -10.78 1.45 8.36
N ILE A 114 -10.19 0.50 7.62
CA ILE A 114 -9.79 -0.80 8.16
C ILE A 114 -8.27 -0.92 8.08
N THR A 115 -7.63 -1.28 9.18
CA THR A 115 -6.22 -1.70 9.21
C THR A 115 -6.14 -3.09 9.83
N THR A 116 -5.60 -4.03 9.07
CA THR A 116 -5.30 -5.39 9.54
C THR A 116 -3.78 -5.56 9.63
N ASP A 117 -3.32 -6.11 10.73
CA ASP A 117 -1.92 -6.41 11.01
C ASP A 117 -1.76 -7.93 11.13
N GLU A 118 -1.30 -8.56 10.07
CA GLU A 118 -1.04 -10.00 10.07
C GLU A 118 0.30 -10.28 10.73
N ARG A 119 0.26 -11.09 11.79
CA ARG A 119 1.43 -11.56 12.53
C ARG A 119 1.44 -13.06 12.57
N VAL A 120 2.58 -13.65 12.21
CA VAL A 120 2.78 -15.09 12.36
C VAL A 120 3.53 -15.33 13.68
N PRO A 121 2.92 -16.00 14.67
CA PRO A 121 3.60 -16.28 15.93
C PRO A 121 4.88 -17.09 15.71
N GLY A 122 5.99 -16.65 16.32
CA GLY A 122 7.27 -17.32 16.22
C GLY A 122 8.11 -16.93 14.99
N ASP A 123 7.64 -16.02 14.14
CA ASP A 123 8.45 -15.49 13.05
C ASP A 123 9.71 -14.79 13.55
N THR A 124 10.78 -14.94 12.77
CA THR A 124 12.01 -14.20 13.02
C THR A 124 11.78 -12.72 12.71
N ILE A 125 12.10 -11.86 13.68
CA ILE A 125 12.07 -10.40 13.47
C ILE A 125 13.18 -10.03 12.50
N VAL A 126 12.83 -9.38 11.41
CA VAL A 126 13.76 -8.91 10.39
C VAL A 126 13.90 -7.39 10.43
N ARG A 127 15.00 -6.90 9.86
CA ARG A 127 15.27 -5.47 9.72
C ARG A 127 14.19 -4.81 8.85
N LYS A 128 13.57 -3.75 9.35
CA LYS A 128 12.44 -3.07 8.70
C LYS A 128 12.80 -1.73 8.03
N ASP A 129 13.95 -1.14 8.37
CA ASP A 129 14.42 0.07 7.71
C ASP A 129 14.69 -0.16 6.21
N PHE A 130 14.43 0.85 5.41
CA PHE A 130 14.67 0.85 3.96
C PHE A 130 15.82 1.82 3.65
N THR A 131 16.81 1.33 2.90
CA THR A 131 17.98 2.14 2.52
C THR A 131 18.09 2.27 1.00
N VAL A 132 18.80 3.30 0.54
CA VAL A 132 19.11 3.46 -0.89
C VAL A 132 19.88 2.25 -1.43
N GLN A 133 20.71 1.62 -0.59
CA GLN A 133 21.44 0.41 -0.98
C GLN A 133 20.49 -0.78 -1.19
N ASP A 134 19.46 -0.96 -0.37
CA ASP A 134 18.42 -1.97 -0.59
C ASP A 134 17.77 -1.76 -1.96
N TYR A 135 17.37 -0.53 -2.26
CA TYR A 135 16.77 -0.18 -3.54
C TYR A 135 17.69 -0.52 -4.73
N ILE A 136 18.95 -0.14 -4.65
CA ILE A 136 19.95 -0.43 -5.71
C ILE A 136 20.13 -1.93 -5.91
N LEU A 137 20.30 -2.68 -4.82
CA LEU A 137 20.53 -4.11 -4.89
C LEU A 137 19.34 -4.89 -5.48
N ASP A 138 18.12 -4.45 -5.21
CA ASP A 138 16.90 -5.17 -5.59
C ASP A 138 16.35 -4.72 -6.95
N ASN A 139 16.52 -3.45 -7.33
CA ASN A 139 15.89 -2.90 -8.53
C ASN A 139 16.85 -2.68 -9.71
N LEU A 140 18.17 -2.67 -9.50
CA LEU A 140 19.17 -2.38 -10.54
C LEU A 140 20.03 -3.61 -10.89
N ARG A 141 19.55 -4.80 -10.64
CA ARG A 141 20.18 -6.06 -11.07
C ARG A 141 19.94 -6.38 -12.52
#